data_56dbefbf938620b6ae7f354677f6c659
#
_entry.id   56dbefbf938620b6ae7f354677f6c659
#
_cell.length_a   1.000
_cell.length_b   1.000
_cell.length_c   1.000
_cell.angle_alpha   90.00
_cell.angle_beta   90.00
_cell.angle_gamma   90.00
#
_symmetry.space_group_name_H-M   'P 1'
#
loop_
_entity.id
_entity.type
_entity.pdbx_description
1 polymer ?
#
loop_
_entity_poly.entity_id
_entity_poly.type
_entity_poly.pdbx_seq_one_letter_code
_entity_poly.pdbx_strand_id
1 'polypeptide(L)'
;VVLDAARPDALPKMSQPLAGGLALVDPDPNMLIAFNAAPGTVAPEGKGPYGAYAQALAEMIREGGLSLDEVFDRTRLRVNEMTQGAEVPWHASKITAPFVFFDRAADAPAPKVSEAESRSNRTRAIQDFDARDAYIAALDRDTMRGYEDFLVAYPHDPMAKRVRAIVAARREAITWRETWLEDTPEAYWSYLRRYPRGPHAWDARRRLEHFDAVLEPPEEFTVYEYDLPPPPEEEIIYIDRPVLYFDDPDFDFEPPPPITVVFLPPPPPDFI
;
A
#
# COMPACT_ATOMS: atom_id res chain seq x y z
N VAL A 1 -1.22 7.58 -14.54
CA VAL A 1 0.14 7.86 -14.07
C VAL A 1 0.66 6.66 -13.32
N VAL A 2 1.82 6.12 -13.71
CA VAL A 2 2.47 4.97 -13.03
C VAL A 2 3.85 5.42 -12.58
N LEU A 3 4.15 5.29 -11.29
CA LEU A 3 5.42 5.71 -10.68
C LEU A 3 6.11 4.52 -10.03
N ASP A 4 7.27 4.15 -10.56
CA ASP A 4 8.22 3.20 -9.95
C ASP A 4 9.33 4.01 -9.24
N ALA A 5 8.94 4.80 -8.22
CA ALA A 5 9.78 5.81 -7.61
C ALA A 5 9.73 5.85 -6.06
N ALA A 6 9.01 4.92 -5.43
CA ALA A 6 8.99 4.80 -3.98
C ALA A 6 10.31 4.20 -3.49
N ARG A 7 11.33 5.03 -3.36
CA ARG A 7 12.69 4.68 -2.93
C ARG A 7 13.05 5.41 -1.65
N PRO A 8 14.05 4.90 -0.89
CA PRO A 8 14.66 5.66 0.19
C PRO A 8 15.17 7.00 -0.34
N ASP A 9 15.07 8.03 0.48
CA ASP A 9 15.61 9.34 0.12
C ASP A 9 17.13 9.25 -0.07
N ALA A 10 17.59 9.59 -1.27
CA ALA A 10 19.02 9.61 -1.62
C ALA A 10 19.73 10.91 -1.19
N LEU A 11 19.00 11.86 -0.60
CA LEU A 11 19.58 13.13 -0.15
C LEU A 11 20.54 12.88 1.03
N PRO A 12 21.58 13.73 1.18
CA PRO A 12 22.48 13.64 2.32
C PRO A 12 21.69 13.68 3.63
N LYS A 13 22.10 12.88 4.62
CA LYS A 13 21.46 12.84 5.95
C LYS A 13 21.32 14.24 6.50
N MET A 14 20.14 14.82 6.37
CA MET A 14 19.78 16.09 6.97
C MET A 14 19.48 15.85 8.46
N SER A 15 19.68 16.89 9.28
CA SER A 15 19.28 16.84 10.69
C SER A 15 17.78 16.62 10.89
N GLN A 16 17.01 16.86 9.85
CA GLN A 16 15.54 16.69 9.80
C GLN A 16 15.21 15.78 8.62
N PRO A 17 14.97 14.48 8.82
CA PRO A 17 14.67 13.55 7.75
C PRO A 17 13.34 13.92 7.05
N LEU A 18 13.29 13.67 5.75
CA LEU A 18 12.06 13.69 4.97
C LEU A 18 11.34 12.35 5.13
N ALA A 19 10.02 12.35 5.00
CA ALA A 19 9.26 11.12 4.89
C ALA A 19 9.71 10.32 3.67
N GLY A 20 9.83 9.01 3.83
CA GLY A 20 10.16 8.11 2.72
C GLY A 20 8.93 7.72 1.90
N GLY A 21 9.17 7.26 0.67
CA GLY A 21 8.12 6.80 -0.22
C GLY A 21 7.36 7.92 -0.94
N LEU A 22 6.16 7.58 -1.39
CA LEU A 22 5.26 8.51 -2.09
C LEU A 22 4.02 8.80 -1.22
N ALA A 23 3.56 10.05 -1.25
CA ALA A 23 2.38 10.47 -0.50
C ALA A 23 1.10 9.87 -1.11
N LEU A 24 0.11 9.59 -0.26
CA LEU A 24 -1.21 9.18 -0.70
C LEU A 24 -1.89 10.33 -1.47
N VAL A 25 -2.39 10.01 -2.65
CA VAL A 25 -3.10 10.95 -3.52
C VAL A 25 -4.44 10.37 -3.98
N ASP A 26 -5.42 11.24 -4.22
CA ASP A 26 -6.64 10.86 -4.92
C ASP A 26 -6.49 11.18 -6.41
N PRO A 27 -6.82 10.25 -7.30
CA PRO A 27 -6.87 10.54 -8.72
C PRO A 27 -8.00 11.51 -9.06
N ASP A 28 -7.77 12.37 -10.04
CA ASP A 28 -8.83 13.15 -10.67
C ASP A 28 -9.78 12.24 -11.47
N PRO A 29 -10.98 12.72 -11.83
CA PRO A 29 -11.88 11.98 -12.72
C PRO A 29 -11.17 11.50 -14.01
N ASN A 30 -11.39 10.25 -14.39
CA ASN A 30 -10.75 9.56 -15.52
C ASN A 30 -9.22 9.41 -15.40
N MET A 31 -8.68 9.43 -14.19
CA MET A 31 -7.27 9.18 -13.92
C MET A 31 -7.08 7.89 -13.12
N LEU A 32 -5.99 7.20 -13.41
CA LEU A 32 -5.42 6.15 -12.57
C LEU A 32 -4.03 6.60 -12.12
N ILE A 33 -3.76 6.41 -10.83
CA ILE A 33 -2.43 6.63 -10.24
C ILE A 33 -1.99 5.31 -9.60
N ALA A 34 -0.77 4.89 -9.88
CA ALA A 34 -0.21 3.65 -9.36
C ALA A 34 1.24 3.84 -8.92
N PHE A 35 1.58 3.25 -7.79
CA PHE A 35 2.91 3.28 -7.18
C PHE A 35 3.46 1.87 -6.99
N ASN A 36 4.76 1.73 -7.10
CA ASN A 36 5.45 0.47 -6.85
C ASN A 36 5.41 0.03 -5.38
N ALA A 37 5.17 0.93 -4.43
CA ALA A 37 4.99 0.62 -3.02
C ALA A 37 3.78 1.37 -2.44
N ALA A 38 3.21 0.86 -1.35
CA ALA A 38 2.11 1.52 -0.65
C ALA A 38 2.54 2.92 -0.18
N PRO A 39 1.62 3.91 -0.17
CA PRO A 39 1.91 5.24 0.34
C PRO A 39 2.58 5.21 1.72
N GLY A 40 3.62 6.03 1.89
CA GLY A 40 4.40 6.08 3.13
C GLY A 40 5.39 4.92 3.33
N THR A 41 5.50 4.01 2.36
CA THR A 41 6.49 2.91 2.38
C THR A 41 7.45 3.02 1.20
N VAL A 42 8.56 2.31 1.29
CA VAL A 42 9.57 2.27 0.23
C VAL A 42 9.77 0.84 -0.26
N ALA A 43 10.10 0.71 -1.54
CA ALA A 43 10.50 -0.57 -2.11
C ALA A 43 12.00 -0.81 -1.93
N PRO A 44 12.43 -2.06 -1.70
CA PRO A 44 13.84 -2.41 -1.67
C PRO A 44 14.51 -2.15 -3.02
N GLU A 45 15.82 -1.97 -3.01
CA GLU A 45 16.59 -1.89 -4.26
C GLU A 45 16.57 -3.25 -4.98
N GLY A 46 16.15 -3.22 -6.25
CA GLY A 46 16.16 -4.41 -7.10
C GLY A 46 17.58 -4.87 -7.45
N LYS A 47 17.82 -6.17 -7.47
CA LYS A 47 19.11 -6.77 -7.85
C LYS A 47 19.26 -6.95 -9.36
N GLY A 48 18.25 -6.68 -10.15
CA GLY A 48 18.20 -6.88 -11.60
C GLY A 48 18.19 -5.57 -12.40
N PRO A 49 18.16 -5.66 -13.74
CA PRO A 49 18.08 -4.49 -14.61
C PRO A 49 16.72 -3.78 -14.52
N TYR A 50 15.70 -4.44 -14.02
CA TYR A 50 14.36 -3.91 -13.80
C TYR A 50 13.89 -4.24 -12.37
N GLY A 51 13.13 -3.31 -11.76
CA GLY A 51 12.48 -3.55 -10.48
C GLY A 51 11.37 -4.61 -10.57
N ALA A 52 11.01 -5.23 -9.45
CA ALA A 52 9.96 -6.24 -9.38
C ALA A 52 8.61 -5.70 -9.91
N TYR A 53 8.31 -4.44 -9.60
CA TYR A 53 7.08 -3.78 -10.05
C TYR A 53 7.01 -3.64 -11.57
N ALA A 54 8.06 -3.10 -12.20
CA ALA A 54 8.09 -2.93 -13.65
C ALA A 54 8.00 -4.28 -14.37
N GLN A 55 8.67 -5.31 -13.86
CA GLN A 55 8.62 -6.67 -14.40
C GLN A 55 7.21 -7.27 -14.29
N ALA A 56 6.62 -7.26 -13.10
CA ALA A 56 5.29 -7.80 -12.87
C ALA A 56 4.20 -7.06 -13.67
N LEU A 57 4.28 -5.72 -13.73
CA LEU A 57 3.34 -4.93 -14.52
C LEU A 57 3.42 -5.28 -16.02
N ALA A 58 4.63 -5.44 -16.55
CA ALA A 58 4.81 -5.86 -17.95
C ALA A 58 4.27 -7.27 -18.20
N GLU A 59 4.40 -8.21 -17.26
CA GLU A 59 3.82 -9.55 -17.34
C GLU A 59 2.27 -9.46 -17.41
N MET A 60 1.65 -8.70 -16.51
CA MET A 60 0.18 -8.58 -16.45
C MET A 60 -0.40 -7.86 -17.67
N ILE A 61 0.27 -6.82 -18.17
CA ILE A 61 -0.14 -6.13 -19.41
C ILE A 61 -0.15 -7.09 -20.61
N ARG A 62 0.88 -7.94 -20.72
CA ARG A 62 1.02 -8.89 -21.83
C ARG A 62 0.06 -10.06 -21.80
N GLU A 63 -0.49 -10.40 -20.64
CA GLU A 63 -1.46 -11.49 -20.51
C GLU A 63 -2.70 -11.27 -21.39
N GLY A 64 -3.11 -10.01 -21.57
CA GLY A 64 -4.25 -9.64 -22.40
C GLY A 64 -5.60 -10.02 -21.78
N GLY A 65 -6.65 -9.31 -22.20
CA GLY A 65 -8.02 -9.53 -21.76
C GLY A 65 -8.30 -9.13 -20.30
N LEU A 66 -7.34 -8.53 -19.60
CA LEU A 66 -7.53 -8.02 -18.25
C LEU A 66 -8.04 -6.59 -18.29
N SER A 67 -9.01 -6.28 -17.45
CA SER A 67 -9.40 -4.90 -17.19
C SER A 67 -8.25 -4.12 -16.54
N LEU A 68 -8.32 -2.80 -16.62
CA LEU A 68 -7.27 -1.94 -16.07
C LEU A 68 -7.02 -2.22 -14.57
N ASP A 69 -8.08 -2.31 -13.77
CA ASP A 69 -7.96 -2.57 -12.32
C ASP A 69 -7.39 -3.98 -12.07
N GLU A 70 -7.81 -5.00 -12.84
CA GLU A 70 -7.25 -6.36 -12.71
C GLU A 70 -5.74 -6.41 -13.01
N VAL A 71 -5.25 -5.64 -13.97
CA VAL A 71 -3.80 -5.55 -14.24
C VAL A 71 -3.05 -5.09 -12.99
N PHE A 72 -3.52 -4.06 -12.31
CA PHE A 72 -2.83 -3.53 -11.14
C PHE A 72 -3.03 -4.38 -9.88
N ASP A 73 -4.22 -4.98 -9.67
CA ASP A 73 -4.45 -5.92 -8.58
C ASP A 73 -3.53 -7.14 -8.69
N ARG A 74 -3.45 -7.74 -9.87
CA ARG A 74 -2.58 -8.88 -10.13
C ARG A 74 -1.09 -8.51 -10.08
N THR A 75 -0.74 -7.30 -10.52
CA THR A 75 0.62 -6.77 -10.35
C THR A 75 0.99 -6.71 -8.88
N ARG A 76 0.11 -6.23 -8.00
CA ARG A 76 0.34 -6.18 -6.55
C ARG A 76 0.64 -7.57 -5.98
N LEU A 77 -0.21 -8.55 -6.29
CA LEU A 77 -0.03 -9.91 -5.84
C LEU A 77 1.28 -10.51 -6.37
N ARG A 78 1.59 -10.28 -7.65
CA ARG A 78 2.81 -10.81 -8.26
C ARG A 78 4.08 -10.20 -7.66
N VAL A 79 4.09 -8.89 -7.39
CA VAL A 79 5.21 -8.21 -6.74
C VAL A 79 5.37 -8.70 -5.30
N ASN A 80 4.27 -8.83 -4.54
CA ASN A 80 4.31 -9.39 -3.19
C ASN A 80 4.93 -10.79 -3.16
N GLU A 81 4.59 -11.65 -4.14
CA GLU A 81 5.21 -12.97 -4.30
C GLU A 81 6.70 -12.88 -4.64
N MET A 82 7.06 -12.12 -5.70
CA MET A 82 8.44 -11.97 -6.17
C MET A 82 9.39 -11.42 -5.12
N THR A 83 8.91 -10.50 -4.29
CA THR A 83 9.67 -9.82 -3.25
C THR A 83 9.52 -10.43 -1.86
N GLN A 84 8.79 -11.54 -1.75
CA GLN A 84 8.45 -12.17 -0.48
C GLN A 84 7.85 -11.17 0.53
N GLY A 85 6.97 -10.29 0.03
CA GLY A 85 6.26 -9.29 0.82
C GLY A 85 7.06 -8.03 1.15
N ALA A 86 8.28 -7.87 0.65
CA ALA A 86 9.07 -6.67 0.87
C ALA A 86 8.53 -5.44 0.11
N GLU A 87 7.71 -5.66 -0.92
CA GLU A 87 7.12 -4.60 -1.72
C GLU A 87 5.63 -4.89 -1.95
N VAL A 88 4.78 -3.92 -1.63
CA VAL A 88 3.32 -4.00 -1.80
C VAL A 88 2.86 -2.80 -2.64
N PRO A 89 2.71 -2.96 -3.96
CA PRO A 89 2.24 -1.90 -4.83
C PRO A 89 0.83 -1.40 -4.47
N TRP A 90 0.58 -0.16 -4.81
CA TRP A 90 -0.70 0.50 -4.60
C TRP A 90 -1.19 1.18 -5.87
N HIS A 91 -2.50 1.21 -6.07
CA HIS A 91 -3.12 2.04 -7.08
C HIS A 91 -4.49 2.55 -6.63
N ALA A 92 -4.91 3.65 -7.26
CA ALA A 92 -6.27 4.16 -7.19
C ALA A 92 -6.72 4.58 -8.60
N SER A 93 -7.97 4.28 -8.93
CA SER A 93 -8.55 4.58 -10.24
C SER A 93 -9.90 5.26 -10.11
N LYS A 94 -10.10 6.32 -10.92
CA LYS A 94 -11.42 6.92 -11.20
C LYS A 94 -11.75 6.82 -12.70
N ILE A 95 -11.15 5.85 -13.39
CA ILE A 95 -11.46 5.55 -14.79
C ILE A 95 -12.72 4.69 -14.81
N THR A 96 -13.76 5.18 -15.48
CA THR A 96 -15.04 4.47 -15.60
C THR A 96 -15.22 3.79 -16.96
N ALA A 97 -14.46 4.23 -17.96
CA ALA A 97 -14.52 3.63 -19.29
C ALA A 97 -13.82 2.26 -19.28
N PRO A 98 -14.40 1.23 -19.90
CA PRO A 98 -13.74 -0.05 -20.08
C PRO A 98 -12.42 0.13 -20.84
N PHE A 99 -11.34 -0.43 -20.32
CA PHE A 99 -10.03 -0.39 -20.95
C PHE A 99 -9.29 -1.72 -20.77
N VAL A 100 -8.71 -2.21 -21.82
CA VAL A 100 -7.79 -3.35 -21.84
C VAL A 100 -6.53 -2.95 -22.64
N PHE A 101 -5.36 -3.37 -22.21
CA PHE A 101 -4.10 -3.06 -22.93
C PHE A 101 -4.01 -3.85 -24.23
N PHE A 102 -4.34 -5.14 -24.17
CA PHE A 102 -4.36 -6.05 -25.29
C PHE A 102 -5.55 -6.99 -25.17
N ASP A 103 -6.13 -7.36 -26.28
CA ASP A 103 -7.10 -8.45 -26.33
C ASP A 103 -6.42 -9.77 -25.95
N ARG A 104 -7.18 -10.68 -25.35
CA ARG A 104 -6.68 -12.02 -25.07
C ARG A 104 -6.40 -12.73 -26.39
N ALA A 105 -5.22 -13.36 -26.50
CA ALA A 105 -4.88 -14.16 -27.68
C ALA A 105 -5.90 -15.31 -27.87
N ALA A 106 -6.31 -15.56 -29.12
CA ALA A 106 -7.33 -16.54 -29.44
C ALA A 106 -6.93 -18.00 -29.07
N ASP A 107 -5.64 -18.25 -28.99
CA ASP A 107 -5.03 -19.54 -28.64
C ASP A 107 -4.56 -19.61 -27.17
N ALA A 108 -4.81 -18.54 -26.39
CA ALA A 108 -4.43 -18.52 -24.99
C ALA A 108 -5.20 -19.60 -24.20
N PRO A 109 -4.53 -20.33 -23.29
CA PRO A 109 -5.18 -21.33 -22.45
C PRO A 109 -6.36 -20.70 -21.69
N ALA A 110 -7.47 -21.43 -21.54
CA ALA A 110 -8.59 -20.97 -20.76
C ALA A 110 -8.14 -20.55 -19.35
N PRO A 111 -8.69 -19.46 -18.75
CA PRO A 111 -8.40 -19.09 -17.39
C PRO A 111 -8.69 -20.28 -16.48
N LYS A 112 -7.79 -20.58 -15.55
CA LYS A 112 -7.98 -21.67 -14.58
C LYS A 112 -9.12 -21.39 -13.60
N VAL A 113 -9.44 -20.11 -13.40
CA VAL A 113 -10.55 -19.65 -12.58
C VAL A 113 -11.48 -18.83 -13.46
N SER A 114 -12.76 -19.16 -13.44
CA SER A 114 -13.77 -18.40 -14.17
C SER A 114 -13.92 -16.98 -13.60
N GLU A 115 -14.36 -16.04 -14.44
CA GLU A 115 -14.67 -14.68 -13.97
C GLU A 115 -15.72 -14.65 -12.85
N ALA A 116 -16.65 -15.62 -12.85
CA ALA A 116 -17.67 -15.75 -11.80
C ALA A 116 -17.04 -16.16 -10.47
N GLU A 117 -16.08 -17.10 -10.47
CA GLU A 117 -15.34 -17.51 -9.27
C GLU A 117 -14.43 -16.40 -8.77
N SER A 118 -13.74 -15.68 -9.65
CA SER A 118 -12.93 -14.50 -9.28
C SER A 118 -13.79 -13.43 -8.62
N ARG A 119 -14.97 -13.11 -9.17
CA ARG A 119 -15.92 -12.18 -8.56
C ARG A 119 -16.44 -12.68 -7.22
N SER A 120 -16.80 -13.96 -7.13
CA SER A 120 -17.26 -14.57 -5.88
C SER A 120 -16.18 -14.47 -4.79
N ASN A 121 -14.94 -14.77 -5.13
CA ASN A 121 -13.81 -14.67 -4.20
C ASN A 121 -13.54 -13.23 -3.75
N ARG A 122 -13.70 -12.24 -4.63
CA ARG A 122 -13.55 -10.82 -4.27
C ARG A 122 -14.65 -10.29 -3.35
N THR A 123 -15.85 -10.87 -3.38
CA THR A 123 -17.00 -10.44 -2.55
C THR A 123 -17.20 -11.29 -1.31
N ARG A 124 -16.62 -12.47 -1.23
CA ARG A 124 -16.70 -13.38 -0.08
C ARG A 124 -16.12 -12.74 1.17
N ALA A 125 -16.73 -12.91 2.34
CA ALA A 125 -16.19 -12.35 3.58
C ALA A 125 -14.78 -12.92 3.89
N ILE A 126 -13.87 -12.10 4.41
CA ILE A 126 -12.48 -12.51 4.72
C ILE A 126 -12.47 -13.68 5.70
N GLN A 127 -13.34 -13.68 6.68
CA GLN A 127 -13.47 -14.74 7.68
C GLN A 127 -13.93 -16.12 7.12
N ASP A 128 -14.43 -16.15 5.89
CA ASP A 128 -14.91 -17.39 5.25
C ASP A 128 -13.79 -18.12 4.47
N PHE A 129 -12.62 -17.50 4.34
CA PHE A 129 -11.41 -18.11 3.80
C PHE A 129 -10.62 -18.79 4.94
N ASP A 130 -9.70 -19.67 4.63
CA ASP A 130 -8.62 -20.01 5.58
C ASP A 130 -7.63 -18.82 5.71
N ALA A 131 -6.74 -18.87 6.70
CA ALA A 131 -5.86 -17.75 7.00
C ALA A 131 -4.97 -17.33 5.82
N ARG A 132 -4.50 -18.30 5.06
CA ARG A 132 -3.67 -18.07 3.87
C ARG A 132 -4.42 -17.34 2.77
N ASP A 133 -5.58 -17.88 2.40
CA ASP A 133 -6.42 -17.33 1.34
C ASP A 133 -7.03 -15.99 1.78
N ALA A 134 -7.33 -15.83 3.09
CA ALA A 134 -7.76 -14.58 3.68
C ALA A 134 -6.71 -13.47 3.52
N TYR A 135 -5.42 -13.77 3.77
CA TYR A 135 -4.33 -12.83 3.56
C TYR A 135 -4.23 -12.40 2.10
N ILE A 136 -4.26 -13.37 1.17
CA ILE A 136 -4.21 -13.11 -0.26
C ILE A 136 -5.43 -12.26 -0.70
N ALA A 137 -6.63 -12.59 -0.21
CA ALA A 137 -7.84 -11.83 -0.52
C ALA A 137 -7.79 -10.41 0.03
N ALA A 138 -7.20 -10.18 1.21
CA ALA A 138 -7.00 -8.85 1.76
C ALA A 138 -6.04 -8.02 0.89
N LEU A 139 -4.94 -8.62 0.43
CA LEU A 139 -4.00 -8.00 -0.51
C LEU A 139 -4.64 -7.71 -1.88
N ASP A 140 -5.42 -8.65 -2.42
CA ASP A 140 -6.11 -8.47 -3.72
C ASP A 140 -7.08 -7.29 -3.67
N ARG A 141 -7.87 -7.19 -2.59
CA ARG A 141 -8.83 -6.10 -2.38
C ARG A 141 -8.17 -4.75 -2.06
N ASP A 142 -7.03 -4.79 -1.40
CA ASP A 142 -6.24 -3.63 -0.97
C ASP A 142 -7.07 -2.52 -0.30
N THR A 143 -8.00 -2.88 0.55
CA THR A 143 -8.84 -1.95 1.30
C THR A 143 -8.51 -1.98 2.78
N MET A 144 -8.64 -0.82 3.47
CA MET A 144 -8.47 -0.76 4.93
C MET A 144 -9.33 -1.82 5.62
N ARG A 145 -10.62 -1.88 5.25
CA ARG A 145 -11.55 -2.86 5.80
C ARG A 145 -11.12 -4.31 5.56
N GLY A 146 -10.63 -4.63 4.36
CA GLY A 146 -10.17 -6.00 4.06
C GLY A 146 -9.01 -6.43 4.96
N TYR A 147 -8.08 -5.53 5.25
CA TYR A 147 -6.99 -5.79 6.18
C TYR A 147 -7.47 -5.87 7.64
N GLU A 148 -8.36 -4.99 8.06
CA GLU A 148 -8.94 -5.01 9.41
C GLU A 148 -9.78 -6.30 9.63
N ASP A 149 -10.59 -6.71 8.65
CA ASP A 149 -11.34 -7.97 8.68
C ASP A 149 -10.40 -9.19 8.82
N PHE A 150 -9.23 -9.16 8.16
CA PHE A 150 -8.19 -10.19 8.34
C PHE A 150 -7.66 -10.20 9.78
N LEU A 151 -7.33 -9.05 10.35
CA LEU A 151 -6.81 -8.95 11.72
C LEU A 151 -7.84 -9.40 12.77
N VAL A 152 -9.13 -9.18 12.50
CA VAL A 152 -10.21 -9.67 13.38
C VAL A 152 -10.34 -11.17 13.29
N ALA A 153 -10.29 -11.76 12.08
CA ALA A 153 -10.46 -13.19 11.88
C ALA A 153 -9.22 -14.00 12.31
N TYR A 154 -8.02 -13.45 12.09
CA TYR A 154 -6.73 -14.15 12.26
C TYR A 154 -5.71 -13.32 13.06
N PRO A 155 -6.02 -12.88 14.30
CA PRO A 155 -5.17 -11.95 15.06
C PRO A 155 -3.80 -12.52 15.46
N HIS A 156 -3.68 -13.85 15.50
CA HIS A 156 -2.47 -14.58 15.88
C HIS A 156 -1.78 -15.32 14.73
N ASP A 157 -2.26 -15.14 13.50
CA ASP A 157 -1.61 -15.70 12.33
C ASP A 157 -0.23 -15.03 12.12
N PRO A 158 0.77 -15.77 11.59
CA PRO A 158 2.08 -15.20 11.28
C PRO A 158 2.01 -13.95 10.39
N MET A 159 1.03 -13.87 9.47
CA MET A 159 0.82 -12.70 8.60
C MET A 159 0.20 -11.50 9.32
N ALA A 160 -0.41 -11.66 10.50
CA ALA A 160 -1.05 -10.57 11.21
C ALA A 160 -0.09 -9.41 11.51
N LYS A 161 1.17 -9.71 11.82
CA LYS A 161 2.21 -8.69 12.05
C LYS A 161 2.43 -7.81 10.80
N ARG A 162 2.55 -8.42 9.62
CA ARG A 162 2.69 -7.72 8.33
C ARG A 162 1.43 -6.92 7.99
N VAL A 163 0.25 -7.50 8.19
CA VAL A 163 -1.01 -6.79 7.93
C VAL A 163 -1.18 -5.58 8.86
N ARG A 164 -0.79 -5.68 10.15
CA ARG A 164 -0.76 -4.50 11.05
C ARG A 164 0.17 -3.41 10.53
N ALA A 165 1.33 -3.75 10.02
CA ALA A 165 2.26 -2.78 9.43
C ALA A 165 1.66 -2.10 8.18
N ILE A 166 0.95 -2.85 7.32
CA ILE A 166 0.23 -2.29 6.16
C ILE A 166 -0.88 -1.33 6.63
N VAL A 167 -1.69 -1.74 7.60
CA VAL A 167 -2.75 -0.89 8.18
C VAL A 167 -2.17 0.37 8.80
N ALA A 168 -1.09 0.23 9.58
CA ALA A 168 -0.41 1.36 10.24
C ALA A 168 0.07 2.40 9.22
N ALA A 169 0.78 1.96 8.18
CA ALA A 169 1.25 2.84 7.11
C ALA A 169 0.09 3.53 6.38
N ARG A 170 -0.97 2.80 6.08
CA ARG A 170 -2.14 3.34 5.38
C ARG A 170 -2.91 4.34 6.24
N ARG A 171 -3.12 4.04 7.53
CA ARG A 171 -3.79 4.94 8.48
C ARG A 171 -3.02 6.25 8.65
N GLU A 172 -1.71 6.15 8.77
CA GLU A 172 -0.83 7.32 8.86
C GLU A 172 -0.90 8.14 7.56
N ALA A 173 -0.78 7.51 6.39
CA ALA A 173 -0.83 8.20 5.09
C ALA A 173 -2.18 8.93 4.86
N ILE A 174 -3.31 8.34 5.28
CA ILE A 174 -4.63 8.99 5.23
C ILE A 174 -4.66 10.19 6.18
N THR A 175 -4.23 10.01 7.45
CA THR A 175 -4.16 11.09 8.44
C THR A 175 -3.27 12.24 7.95
N TRP A 176 -2.10 11.93 7.38
CA TRP A 176 -1.22 12.95 6.83
C TRP A 176 -1.85 13.69 5.65
N ARG A 177 -2.53 12.98 4.75
CA ARG A 177 -3.22 13.57 3.62
C ARG A 177 -4.30 14.56 4.06
N GLU A 178 -5.14 14.19 5.04
CA GLU A 178 -6.16 15.07 5.61
C GLU A 178 -5.51 16.31 6.26
N THR A 179 -4.44 16.12 7.04
CA THR A 179 -3.65 17.20 7.64
C THR A 179 -3.13 18.17 6.58
N TRP A 180 -2.56 17.65 5.50
CA TRP A 180 -2.00 18.44 4.41
C TRP A 180 -3.07 19.24 3.63
N LEU A 181 -4.23 18.65 3.43
CA LEU A 181 -5.35 19.31 2.73
C LEU A 181 -5.98 20.41 3.58
N GLU A 182 -6.05 20.23 4.90
CA GLU A 182 -6.53 21.25 5.83
C GLU A 182 -5.55 22.42 5.94
N ASP A 183 -4.25 22.12 5.96
CA ASP A 183 -3.12 23.07 5.94
C ASP A 183 -3.24 24.19 6.99
N THR A 184 -3.56 23.84 8.23
CA THR A 184 -3.63 24.77 9.38
C THR A 184 -2.70 24.33 10.51
N PRO A 185 -2.23 25.26 11.37
CA PRO A 185 -1.43 24.89 12.54
C PRO A 185 -2.09 23.84 13.42
N GLU A 186 -3.41 23.94 13.64
CA GLU A 186 -4.20 23.03 14.44
C GLU A 186 -4.19 21.59 13.86
N ALA A 187 -4.27 21.46 12.53
CA ALA A 187 -4.18 20.17 11.86
C ALA A 187 -2.78 19.55 12.02
N TYR A 188 -1.70 20.35 11.86
CA TYR A 188 -0.34 19.85 12.05
C TYR A 188 -0.05 19.49 13.52
N TRP A 189 -0.55 20.25 14.51
CA TRP A 189 -0.44 19.88 15.92
C TRP A 189 -1.24 18.62 16.22
N SER A 190 -2.42 18.44 15.60
CA SER A 190 -3.23 17.23 15.75
C SER A 190 -2.53 16.01 15.19
N TYR A 191 -1.86 16.15 14.04
CA TYR A 191 -1.00 15.12 13.47
C TYR A 191 0.16 14.77 14.42
N LEU A 192 0.92 15.77 14.91
CA LEU A 192 2.04 15.57 15.83
C LEU A 192 1.61 14.96 17.16
N ARG A 193 0.39 15.22 17.63
CA ARG A 193 -0.17 14.55 18.82
C ARG A 193 -0.44 13.06 18.59
N ARG A 194 -0.86 12.66 17.35
CA ARG A 194 -1.05 11.26 16.98
C ARG A 194 0.28 10.54 16.69
N TYR A 195 1.18 11.19 15.99
CA TYR A 195 2.40 10.64 15.43
C TYR A 195 3.62 11.54 15.72
N PRO A 196 4.04 11.65 16.98
CA PRO A 196 5.10 12.60 17.39
C PRO A 196 6.46 12.31 16.73
N ARG A 197 6.71 11.06 16.35
CA ARG A 197 7.93 10.59 15.67
C ARG A 197 7.62 9.86 14.36
N GLY A 198 6.40 10.02 13.86
CA GLY A 198 5.95 9.37 12.64
C GLY A 198 6.65 9.87 11.38
N PRO A 199 6.38 9.24 10.23
CA PRO A 199 7.05 9.54 8.96
C PRO A 199 7.05 11.01 8.61
N HIS A 200 5.94 11.72 8.78
CA HIS A 200 5.79 13.13 8.43
C HIS A 200 5.95 14.10 9.61
N ALA A 201 6.46 13.65 10.77
CA ALA A 201 6.60 14.55 11.93
C ALA A 201 7.49 15.76 11.66
N TRP A 202 8.57 15.60 10.87
CA TRP A 202 9.43 16.70 10.46
C TRP A 202 8.79 17.55 9.38
N ASP A 203 7.97 16.98 8.50
CA ASP A 203 7.22 17.76 7.50
C ASP A 203 6.18 18.66 8.17
N ALA A 204 5.48 18.15 9.19
CA ALA A 204 4.56 18.92 9.99
C ALA A 204 5.26 20.11 10.70
N ARG A 205 6.43 19.87 11.32
CA ARG A 205 7.21 20.94 11.97
C ARG A 205 7.68 21.99 10.97
N ARG A 206 8.14 21.62 9.76
CA ARG A 206 8.51 22.57 8.71
C ARG A 206 7.33 23.43 8.27
N ARG A 207 6.12 22.85 8.19
CA ARG A 207 4.92 23.63 7.86
C ARG A 207 4.55 24.60 9.01
N LEU A 208 4.67 24.17 10.26
CA LEU A 208 4.47 25.06 11.42
C LEU A 208 5.45 26.23 11.44
N GLU A 209 6.74 26.01 11.10
CA GLU A 209 7.71 27.10 10.90
C GLU A 209 7.23 28.10 9.83
N HIS A 210 6.65 27.62 8.73
CA HIS A 210 6.12 28.49 7.67
C HIS A 210 4.94 29.35 8.15
N PHE A 211 4.17 28.85 9.14
CA PHE A 211 3.07 29.61 9.76
C PHE A 211 3.53 30.50 10.94
N ASP A 212 4.80 30.59 11.22
CA ASP A 212 5.35 31.22 12.44
C ASP A 212 4.69 30.67 13.73
N ALA A 213 4.27 29.39 13.71
CA ALA A 213 3.61 28.72 14.81
C ALA A 213 4.62 27.94 15.67
N VAL A 214 4.24 27.61 16.91
CA VAL A 214 5.07 26.76 17.77
C VAL A 214 5.19 25.34 17.17
N LEU A 215 6.39 24.75 17.22
CA LEU A 215 6.69 23.50 16.53
C LEU A 215 6.11 22.26 17.22
N GLU A 216 5.86 22.35 18.53
CA GLU A 216 5.25 21.27 19.30
C GLU A 216 3.80 21.65 19.66
N PRO A 217 2.89 20.67 19.74
CA PRO A 217 1.49 20.95 20.08
C PRO A 217 1.36 21.68 21.41
N PRO A 218 0.67 22.82 21.48
CA PRO A 218 0.32 23.48 22.75
C PRO A 218 -0.49 22.54 23.66
N GLU A 219 -0.51 22.82 24.97
CA GLU A 219 -1.35 22.08 25.91
C GLU A 219 -2.84 22.18 25.53
N GLU A 220 -3.26 23.40 25.13
CA GLU A 220 -4.64 23.69 24.70
C GLU A 220 -4.63 24.21 23.26
N PHE A 221 -5.35 23.53 22.38
CA PHE A 221 -5.67 23.96 21.02
C PHE A 221 -6.89 23.21 20.50
N THR A 222 -7.51 23.71 19.45
CA THR A 222 -8.63 23.05 18.77
C THR A 222 -8.10 21.84 18.01
N VAL A 223 -8.44 20.63 18.46
CA VAL A 223 -8.01 19.38 17.82
C VAL A 223 -8.76 19.20 16.50
N TYR A 224 -8.04 18.96 15.44
CA TYR A 224 -8.63 18.54 14.16
C TYR A 224 -9.17 17.11 14.27
N GLU A 225 -10.42 16.90 13.86
CA GLU A 225 -11.06 15.60 13.88
C GLU A 225 -10.85 14.89 12.55
N TYR A 226 -10.15 13.77 12.59
CA TYR A 226 -9.89 12.94 11.41
C TYR A 226 -11.01 11.93 11.20
N ASP A 227 -11.24 11.55 9.95
CA ASP A 227 -12.21 10.49 9.60
C ASP A 227 -11.83 9.11 10.19
N LEU A 228 -10.54 8.89 10.44
CA LEU A 228 -10.04 7.67 11.05
C LEU A 228 -9.77 7.81 12.55
N PRO A 229 -10.09 6.78 13.35
CA PRO A 229 -9.74 6.76 14.76
C PRO A 229 -8.23 6.81 14.98
N PRO A 230 -7.76 7.21 16.19
CA PRO A 230 -6.34 7.14 16.55
C PRO A 230 -5.80 5.72 16.34
N PRO A 231 -4.52 5.57 15.96
CA PRO A 231 -3.91 4.26 15.82
C PRO A 231 -3.86 3.54 17.17
N PRO A 232 -4.15 2.23 17.23
CA PRO A 232 -3.88 1.42 18.42
C PRO A 232 -2.37 1.34 18.69
N GLU A 233 -1.99 1.11 19.93
CA GLU A 233 -0.57 1.03 20.35
C GLU A 233 0.23 0.00 19.53
N GLU A 234 -0.41 -1.09 19.13
CA GLU A 234 0.20 -2.16 18.33
C GLU A 234 0.62 -1.71 16.91
N GLU A 235 0.01 -0.65 16.40
CA GLU A 235 0.35 -0.07 15.10
C GLU A 235 1.51 0.94 15.19
N ILE A 236 1.62 1.65 16.33
CA ILE A 236 2.59 2.74 16.51
C ILE A 236 4.02 2.26 16.31
N ILE A 237 4.36 1.05 16.73
CA ILE A 237 5.71 0.49 16.61
C ILE A 237 6.24 0.47 15.16
N TYR A 238 5.35 0.36 14.17
CA TYR A 238 5.73 0.30 12.76
C TYR A 238 5.96 1.68 12.15
N ILE A 239 5.28 2.71 12.66
CA ILE A 239 5.27 4.05 12.07
C ILE A 239 5.92 5.12 12.94
N ASP A 240 6.47 4.77 14.10
CA ASP A 240 7.24 5.67 14.97
C ASP A 240 8.68 5.86 14.45
N ARG A 241 8.78 6.10 13.14
CA ARG A 241 10.01 6.24 12.37
C ARG A 241 9.77 6.97 11.04
N PRO A 242 10.78 7.60 10.45
CA PRO A 242 10.62 8.36 9.18
C PRO A 242 10.27 7.47 7.98
N VAL A 243 10.65 6.20 7.99
CA VAL A 243 10.44 5.29 6.85
C VAL A 243 10.10 3.89 7.35
N LEU A 244 9.09 3.27 6.76
CA LEU A 244 8.73 1.87 7.01
C LEU A 244 9.22 1.00 5.84
N TYR A 245 9.93 -0.09 6.18
CA TYR A 245 10.35 -1.15 5.27
C TYR A 245 9.66 -2.47 5.62
N PHE A 246 9.10 -3.16 4.63
CA PHE A 246 8.51 -4.49 4.86
C PHE A 246 9.54 -5.64 4.88
N ASP A 247 10.80 -5.34 4.62
CA ASP A 247 11.95 -6.25 4.78
C ASP A 247 12.86 -5.85 5.94
N ASP A 248 12.39 -4.96 6.83
CA ASP A 248 13.13 -4.53 8.01
C ASP A 248 13.34 -5.72 8.97
N PRO A 249 14.60 -6.14 9.23
CA PRO A 249 14.87 -7.27 10.10
C PRO A 249 14.44 -7.05 11.56
N ASP A 250 14.29 -5.80 12.01
CA ASP A 250 13.81 -5.48 13.35
C ASP A 250 12.39 -5.98 13.60
N PHE A 251 11.59 -6.11 12.55
CA PHE A 251 10.20 -6.59 12.67
C PHE A 251 10.04 -8.09 12.53
N ASP A 252 11.02 -8.80 11.99
CA ASP A 252 10.97 -10.25 11.80
C ASP A 252 9.64 -10.70 11.15
N PHE A 253 9.33 -10.13 9.98
CA PHE A 253 8.15 -10.47 9.23
C PHE A 253 8.30 -11.85 8.59
N GLU A 254 7.35 -12.73 8.85
CA GLU A 254 7.28 -14.01 8.14
C GLU A 254 7.10 -13.80 6.63
N PRO A 255 7.72 -14.63 5.79
CA PRO A 255 7.51 -14.57 4.36
C PRO A 255 6.03 -14.90 4.04
N PRO A 256 5.40 -14.17 3.10
CA PRO A 256 4.02 -14.42 2.74
C PRO A 256 3.87 -15.81 2.11
N PRO A 257 2.69 -16.44 2.25
CA PRO A 257 2.41 -17.71 1.61
C PRO A 257 2.47 -17.55 0.08
N PRO A 258 2.91 -18.59 -0.65
CA PRO A 258 2.87 -18.58 -2.10
C PRO A 258 1.43 -18.41 -2.59
N ILE A 259 1.23 -17.56 -3.59
CA ILE A 259 -0.08 -17.27 -4.15
C ILE A 259 -0.57 -18.48 -4.92
N THR A 260 -1.74 -18.99 -4.54
CA THR A 260 -2.37 -20.08 -5.25
C THR A 260 -3.12 -19.59 -6.48
N VAL A 261 -3.26 -20.48 -7.46
CA VAL A 261 -3.93 -20.27 -8.76
C VAL A 261 -5.38 -19.74 -8.66
N VAL A 262 -5.93 -19.66 -7.45
CA VAL A 262 -7.30 -19.14 -7.22
C VAL A 262 -7.44 -17.66 -7.56
N PHE A 263 -6.36 -16.87 -7.42
CA PHE A 263 -6.36 -15.42 -7.64
C PHE A 263 -5.53 -15.00 -8.85
N LEU A 264 -4.51 -15.78 -9.20
CA LEU A 264 -3.66 -15.50 -10.35
C LEU A 264 -3.71 -16.66 -11.35
N PRO A 265 -3.78 -16.40 -12.66
CA PRO A 265 -3.43 -17.42 -13.63
C PRO A 265 -1.94 -17.79 -13.47
N PRO A 266 -1.53 -18.99 -13.88
CA PRO A 266 -0.11 -19.31 -13.90
C PRO A 266 0.62 -18.32 -14.79
N PRO A 267 1.86 -17.95 -14.46
CA PRO A 267 2.67 -17.16 -15.35
C PRO A 267 2.72 -17.87 -16.73
N PRO A 268 2.67 -17.12 -17.83
CA PRO A 268 2.81 -17.73 -19.14
C PRO A 268 4.14 -18.48 -19.21
N PRO A 269 4.16 -19.68 -19.86
CA PRO A 269 5.40 -20.41 -20.01
C PRO A 269 6.39 -19.58 -20.82
N ASP A 270 7.56 -19.39 -20.26
CA ASP A 270 8.77 -18.86 -20.88
C ASP A 270 8.66 -17.50 -21.59
N PHE A 271 8.92 -16.44 -20.83
CA PHE A 271 9.40 -15.19 -21.37
C PHE A 271 10.95 -15.16 -21.23
N ILE A 272 11.63 -15.64 -22.24
CA ILE A 272 13.04 -15.32 -22.50
C ILE A 272 13.07 -14.14 -23.47
#